data_ab8854d5ac0b459a2c30cedb70fabbdd
#
_entry.id   ab8854d5ac0b459a2c30cedb70fabbdd
#
_cell.length_a   1.000
_cell.length_b   1.000
_cell.length_c   1.000
_cell.angle_alpha   90.00
_cell.angle_beta   90.00
_cell.angle_gamma   90.00
#
_symmetry.space_group_name_H-M   'P 1'
#
loop_
_entity.id
_entity.type
_entity.pdbx_description
1 polymer ?
#
loop_
_entity_poly.entity_id
_entity_poly.type
_entity_poly.pdbx_seq_one_letter_code
_entity_poly.pdbx_strand_id
1 'polypeptide(L)'
;MIKELLKKENLLHIAIILLGTILILIPAFHSNIWFDESYSVAISNHSFSEIWTIGGNDVHPILYYWMLKIINILFGSNIIIYRIFSVLGIVGLGILGFTHIKKDFGTKTGLLFTFFSFFLPVMLNYALEIRMYSWSIFFVTLMVIYLNRFIKDKNTKNLILFGVFSIVSCYMHYYALVCAGIINLGLIIYIIKNRKSIENKIIKQFILVEALQVILYIPWMFYFIKQLTRVGGGFWIRIEFPQILIDIINFQFKGSLEQIIPTIFASILLIYILYIIIKNIKKKENIKEGIIPIIIYILVIAIAAIASLKSPILYARYLFPISGLLIFSICYFLAKENKTFIIGMICGAILIMSVMNLKENIKENYDISNNEPFAYLEENLQPEDIIVYTSINNGGVVATLIDSNQQYFLNVDNWTIEEAYKAYAPQMKVAYSFEEAMQEAKGRIFIIDDDSLSCYNRLENKKEYKQVEIRKFEPKYKNYTYQIVVLEKIK
;
A
#
# COMPACT_ATOMS: atom_id res chain seq x y z
N MET A 1 3.13 -36.52 6.37
CA MET A 1 2.60 -35.20 6.02
C MET A 1 1.18 -34.98 6.58
N ILE A 2 0.18 -35.78 6.22
CA ILE A 2 -1.22 -35.58 6.70
C ILE A 2 -1.31 -35.67 8.24
N LYS A 3 -0.71 -36.65 8.90
CA LYS A 3 -0.67 -36.76 10.37
C LYS A 3 -0.05 -35.54 11.08
N GLU A 4 0.91 -34.88 10.43
CA GLU A 4 1.53 -33.64 10.96
C GLU A 4 0.56 -32.47 10.85
N LEU A 5 -0.15 -32.34 9.73
CA LEU A 5 -1.16 -31.30 9.54
C LEU A 5 -2.34 -31.41 10.51
N LEU A 6 -2.67 -32.64 10.95
CA LEU A 6 -3.76 -32.90 11.89
C LEU A 6 -3.42 -32.60 13.36
N LYS A 7 -2.20 -32.18 13.68
CA LYS A 7 -1.90 -31.69 15.04
C LYS A 7 -2.75 -30.45 15.36
N LYS A 8 -3.30 -30.38 16.58
CA LYS A 8 -4.20 -29.30 17.04
C LYS A 8 -3.65 -27.88 16.73
N GLU A 9 -2.35 -27.68 16.95
CA GLU A 9 -1.69 -26.41 16.68
C GLU A 9 -1.63 -26.03 15.19
N ASN A 10 -1.49 -27.01 14.28
CA ASN A 10 -1.50 -26.79 12.83
C ASN A 10 -2.92 -26.56 12.33
N LEU A 11 -3.91 -27.26 12.87
CA LEU A 11 -5.32 -27.04 12.57
C LEU A 11 -5.74 -25.61 12.95
N LEU A 12 -5.24 -25.09 14.08
CA LEU A 12 -5.53 -23.71 14.49
C LEU A 12 -4.92 -22.68 13.53
N HIS A 13 -3.69 -22.87 13.06
CA HIS A 13 -3.11 -22.01 12.00
C HIS A 13 -3.96 -22.04 10.73
N ILE A 14 -4.33 -23.24 10.28
CA ILE A 14 -5.14 -23.43 9.06
C ILE A 14 -6.50 -22.74 9.23
N ALA A 15 -7.15 -22.92 10.38
CA ALA A 15 -8.44 -22.29 10.68
C ALA A 15 -8.33 -20.74 10.64
N ILE A 16 -7.27 -20.15 11.23
CA ILE A 16 -7.03 -18.71 11.20
C ILE A 16 -6.81 -18.23 9.77
N ILE A 17 -5.99 -18.93 8.97
CA ILE A 17 -5.72 -18.57 7.57
C ILE A 17 -7.01 -18.61 6.75
N LEU A 18 -7.79 -19.70 6.86
CA LEU A 18 -9.03 -19.86 6.11
C LEU A 18 -10.06 -18.79 6.52
N LEU A 19 -10.32 -18.65 7.83
CA LEU A 19 -11.27 -17.67 8.34
C LEU A 19 -10.84 -16.24 8.00
N GLY A 20 -9.57 -15.90 8.22
CA GLY A 20 -9.03 -14.59 7.90
C GLY A 20 -9.12 -14.27 6.42
N THR A 21 -8.79 -15.23 5.54
CA THR A 21 -8.94 -15.06 4.09
C THR A 21 -10.38 -14.83 3.69
N ILE A 22 -11.33 -15.62 4.22
CA ILE A 22 -12.76 -15.44 3.95
C ILE A 22 -13.22 -14.05 4.38
N LEU A 23 -12.88 -13.63 5.60
CA LEU A 23 -13.30 -12.33 6.14
C LEU A 23 -12.74 -11.15 5.33
N ILE A 24 -11.48 -11.22 4.87
CA ILE A 24 -10.90 -10.19 4.00
C ILE A 24 -11.60 -10.19 2.63
N LEU A 25 -11.98 -11.34 2.10
CA LEU A 25 -12.62 -11.42 0.79
C LEU A 25 -14.08 -10.94 0.78
N ILE A 26 -14.79 -10.97 1.91
CA ILE A 26 -16.19 -10.49 1.97
C ILE A 26 -16.35 -9.09 1.36
N PRO A 27 -15.58 -8.06 1.77
CA PRO A 27 -15.69 -6.72 1.20
C PRO A 27 -14.94 -6.52 -0.13
N ALA A 28 -14.43 -7.58 -0.79
CA ALA A 28 -13.59 -7.47 -1.97
C ALA A 28 -14.37 -7.45 -3.30
N PHE A 29 -15.61 -7.94 -3.31
CA PHE A 29 -16.37 -8.19 -4.55
C PHE A 29 -17.18 -6.96 -4.99
N HIS A 30 -16.49 -5.86 -5.25
CA HIS A 30 -17.06 -4.63 -5.81
C HIS A 30 -16.13 -4.02 -6.86
N SER A 31 -16.69 -3.24 -7.77
CA SER A 31 -15.97 -2.56 -8.85
C SER A 31 -15.51 -1.14 -8.50
N ASN A 32 -15.89 -0.63 -7.31
CA ASN A 32 -15.52 0.73 -6.90
C ASN A 32 -14.02 0.84 -6.71
N ILE A 33 -13.45 1.92 -7.19
CA ILE A 33 -12.03 2.27 -7.04
C ILE A 33 -11.92 3.72 -6.58
N TRP A 34 -10.84 4.05 -5.89
CA TRP A 34 -10.49 5.42 -5.56
C TRP A 34 -9.23 5.84 -6.33
N PHE A 35 -8.83 7.10 -6.18
CA PHE A 35 -7.78 7.70 -7.00
C PHE A 35 -6.52 6.86 -7.15
N ASP A 36 -5.92 6.41 -6.04
CA ASP A 36 -4.69 5.60 -6.11
C ASP A 36 -4.92 4.25 -6.80
N GLU A 37 -6.10 3.63 -6.65
CA GLU A 37 -6.45 2.38 -7.32
C GLU A 37 -6.70 2.59 -8.81
N SER A 38 -7.35 3.71 -9.18
CA SER A 38 -7.59 4.04 -10.59
C SER A 38 -6.29 4.16 -11.37
N TYR A 39 -5.27 4.79 -10.79
CA TYR A 39 -3.93 4.82 -11.38
C TYR A 39 -3.35 3.42 -11.57
N SER A 40 -3.47 2.54 -10.57
CA SER A 40 -2.96 1.17 -10.66
C SER A 40 -3.66 0.35 -11.74
N VAL A 41 -4.98 0.50 -11.86
CA VAL A 41 -5.80 -0.17 -12.89
C VAL A 41 -5.45 0.37 -14.28
N ALA A 42 -5.42 1.69 -14.45
CA ALA A 42 -5.14 2.34 -15.72
C ALA A 42 -3.73 1.96 -16.25
N ILE A 43 -2.70 2.10 -15.42
CA ILE A 43 -1.32 1.80 -15.83
C ILE A 43 -1.13 0.32 -16.20
N SER A 44 -1.90 -0.61 -15.63
CA SER A 44 -1.82 -2.03 -15.95
C SER A 44 -2.27 -2.36 -17.39
N ASN A 45 -2.97 -1.45 -18.07
CA ASN A 45 -3.37 -1.61 -19.46
C ASN A 45 -2.23 -1.32 -20.45
N HIS A 46 -1.19 -0.64 -20.02
CA HIS A 46 -0.03 -0.33 -20.84
C HIS A 46 0.93 -1.51 -21.02
N SER A 47 1.87 -1.41 -21.95
CA SER A 47 2.97 -2.37 -22.10
C SER A 47 3.97 -2.26 -20.95
N PHE A 48 4.81 -3.29 -20.73
CA PHE A 48 5.86 -3.23 -19.69
C PHE A 48 6.82 -2.05 -19.86
N SER A 49 7.14 -1.66 -21.11
CA SER A 49 8.00 -0.53 -21.41
C SER A 49 7.33 0.80 -21.07
N GLU A 50 6.05 0.96 -21.41
CA GLU A 50 5.29 2.16 -21.07
C GLU A 50 5.10 2.28 -19.56
N ILE A 51 4.80 1.18 -18.84
CA ILE A 51 4.74 1.15 -17.37
C ILE A 51 6.06 1.63 -16.76
N TRP A 52 7.21 1.21 -17.34
CA TRP A 52 8.53 1.68 -16.89
C TRP A 52 8.67 3.19 -17.03
N THR A 53 8.28 3.75 -18.17
CA THR A 53 8.43 5.18 -18.46
C THR A 53 7.43 6.02 -17.67
N ILE A 54 6.14 5.64 -17.68
CA ILE A 54 5.07 6.34 -16.94
C ILE A 54 5.34 6.30 -15.45
N GLY A 55 5.59 5.10 -14.90
CA GLY A 55 5.89 4.93 -13.47
C GLY A 55 7.19 5.60 -13.05
N GLY A 56 8.21 5.68 -13.95
CA GLY A 56 9.44 6.43 -13.71
C GLY A 56 9.21 7.94 -13.55
N ASN A 57 8.17 8.46 -14.16
CA ASN A 57 7.76 9.86 -14.05
C ASN A 57 6.70 10.10 -12.95
N ASP A 58 6.28 9.09 -12.21
CA ASP A 58 5.44 9.18 -11.01
C ASP A 58 6.31 9.30 -9.72
N VAL A 59 5.84 8.79 -8.60
CA VAL A 59 6.52 8.82 -7.29
C VAL A 59 6.64 7.45 -6.62
N HIS A 60 6.39 6.37 -7.36
CA HIS A 60 6.40 5.00 -6.84
C HIS A 60 7.28 4.08 -7.69
N PRO A 61 7.90 3.03 -7.08
CA PRO A 61 8.52 1.95 -7.82
C PRO A 61 7.50 1.14 -8.63
N ILE A 62 7.97 0.41 -9.64
CA ILE A 62 7.11 -0.15 -10.70
C ILE A 62 6.70 -1.61 -10.54
N LEU A 63 7.33 -2.38 -9.63
CA LEU A 63 7.19 -3.84 -9.64
C LEU A 63 5.74 -4.28 -9.46
N TYR A 64 4.98 -3.61 -8.59
CA TYR A 64 3.57 -3.93 -8.40
C TYR A 64 2.75 -3.74 -9.68
N TYR A 65 3.00 -2.68 -10.45
CA TYR A 65 2.32 -2.43 -11.72
C TYR A 65 2.67 -3.48 -12.78
N TRP A 66 3.92 -3.95 -12.80
CA TRP A 66 4.31 -5.07 -13.64
C TRP A 66 3.62 -6.38 -13.24
N MET A 67 3.47 -6.62 -11.94
CA MET A 67 2.70 -7.77 -11.44
C MET A 67 1.22 -7.67 -11.85
N LEU A 68 0.61 -6.48 -11.73
CA LEU A 68 -0.75 -6.25 -12.21
C LEU A 68 -0.85 -6.43 -13.73
N LYS A 69 0.15 -6.01 -14.51
CA LYS A 69 0.19 -6.25 -15.96
C LYS A 69 0.17 -7.75 -16.30
N ILE A 70 0.88 -8.56 -15.55
CA ILE A 70 0.83 -10.03 -15.73
C ILE A 70 -0.59 -10.56 -15.45
N ILE A 71 -1.22 -10.08 -14.37
CA ILE A 71 -2.61 -10.45 -14.05
C ILE A 71 -3.56 -9.97 -15.13
N ASN A 72 -3.37 -8.77 -15.68
CA ASN A 72 -4.14 -8.24 -16.81
C ASN A 72 -4.03 -9.14 -18.06
N ILE A 73 -2.83 -9.59 -18.40
CA ILE A 73 -2.60 -10.48 -19.54
C ILE A 73 -3.32 -11.82 -19.35
N LEU A 74 -3.34 -12.34 -18.12
CA LEU A 74 -3.93 -13.65 -17.82
C LEU A 74 -5.46 -13.64 -17.71
N PHE A 75 -6.03 -12.55 -17.19
CA PHE A 75 -7.44 -12.51 -16.79
C PHE A 75 -8.20 -11.30 -17.33
N GLY A 76 -7.55 -10.43 -18.11
CA GLY A 76 -8.11 -9.15 -18.55
C GLY A 76 -8.08 -8.08 -17.47
N SER A 77 -8.49 -6.85 -17.85
CA SER A 77 -8.61 -5.72 -16.93
C SER A 77 -9.86 -5.89 -16.05
N ASN A 78 -9.68 -6.48 -14.87
CA ASN A 78 -10.77 -6.77 -13.94
C ASN A 78 -10.42 -6.33 -12.51
N ILE A 79 -11.15 -5.36 -12.01
CA ILE A 79 -10.93 -4.73 -10.69
C ILE A 79 -11.02 -5.77 -9.56
N ILE A 80 -11.99 -6.68 -9.59
CA ILE A 80 -12.16 -7.71 -8.57
C ILE A 80 -10.95 -8.65 -8.54
N ILE A 81 -10.46 -9.07 -9.72
CA ILE A 81 -9.28 -9.93 -9.82
C ILE A 81 -8.03 -9.22 -9.30
N TYR A 82 -7.84 -7.93 -9.62
CA TYR A 82 -6.73 -7.14 -9.08
C TYR A 82 -6.79 -7.01 -7.56
N ARG A 83 -8.00 -6.86 -7.01
CA ARG A 83 -8.22 -6.80 -5.56
C ARG A 83 -7.91 -8.14 -4.89
N ILE A 84 -8.39 -9.25 -5.47
CA ILE A 84 -8.04 -10.61 -5.00
C ILE A 84 -6.53 -10.83 -5.07
N PHE A 85 -5.88 -10.38 -6.15
CA PHE A 85 -4.42 -10.46 -6.26
C PHE A 85 -3.71 -9.69 -5.14
N SER A 86 -4.19 -8.50 -4.76
CA SER A 86 -3.65 -7.76 -3.62
C SER A 86 -3.84 -8.52 -2.31
N VAL A 87 -5.02 -9.14 -2.08
CA VAL A 87 -5.31 -9.99 -0.89
C VAL A 87 -4.31 -11.13 -0.75
N LEU A 88 -3.83 -11.71 -1.85
CA LEU A 88 -2.85 -12.81 -1.81
C LEU A 88 -1.54 -12.42 -1.11
N GLY A 89 -1.15 -11.15 -1.10
CA GLY A 89 0.01 -10.66 -0.35
C GLY A 89 -0.16 -10.86 1.17
N ILE A 90 -1.34 -10.55 1.71
CA ILE A 90 -1.65 -10.75 3.15
C ILE A 90 -1.85 -12.24 3.46
N VAL A 91 -2.48 -13.00 2.58
CA VAL A 91 -2.59 -14.46 2.74
C VAL A 91 -1.19 -15.09 2.79
N GLY A 92 -0.28 -14.68 1.89
CA GLY A 92 1.12 -15.08 1.92
C GLY A 92 1.79 -14.75 3.25
N LEU A 93 1.58 -13.52 3.76
CA LEU A 93 2.12 -13.09 5.05
C LEU A 93 1.65 -14.00 6.20
N GLY A 94 0.35 -14.31 6.27
CA GLY A 94 -0.20 -15.24 7.27
C GLY A 94 0.36 -16.65 7.14
N ILE A 95 0.59 -17.15 5.92
CA ILE A 95 1.24 -18.44 5.65
C ILE A 95 2.70 -18.44 6.16
N LEU A 96 3.42 -17.30 6.09
CA LEU A 96 4.76 -17.21 6.68
C LEU A 96 4.74 -17.43 8.19
N GLY A 97 3.69 -16.97 8.89
CA GLY A 97 3.49 -17.25 10.32
C GLY A 97 3.44 -18.75 10.62
N PHE A 98 2.69 -19.49 9.80
CA PHE A 98 2.54 -20.94 9.93
C PHE A 98 3.79 -21.74 9.53
N THR A 99 4.46 -21.33 8.45
CA THR A 99 5.54 -22.13 7.85
C THR A 99 6.93 -21.73 8.36
N HIS A 100 7.28 -20.44 8.24
CA HIS A 100 8.62 -19.93 8.50
C HIS A 100 8.80 -19.50 9.96
N ILE A 101 7.92 -18.62 10.45
CA ILE A 101 8.03 -18.04 11.79
C ILE A 101 7.79 -19.12 12.87
N LYS A 102 6.81 -19.99 12.67
CA LYS A 102 6.59 -21.14 13.55
C LYS A 102 7.83 -22.02 13.65
N LYS A 103 8.46 -22.32 12.50
CA LYS A 103 9.67 -23.17 12.44
C LYS A 103 10.86 -22.53 13.15
N ASP A 104 11.07 -21.22 12.95
CA ASP A 104 12.29 -20.52 13.37
C ASP A 104 12.19 -19.98 14.80
N PHE A 105 10.96 -19.68 15.30
CA PHE A 105 10.71 -18.99 16.57
C PHE A 105 9.65 -19.64 17.46
N GLY A 106 9.15 -20.82 17.07
CA GLY A 106 8.20 -21.63 17.84
C GLY A 106 6.73 -21.35 17.52
N THR A 107 5.90 -22.34 17.91
CA THR A 107 4.47 -22.39 17.58
C THR A 107 3.69 -21.17 18.05
N LYS A 108 3.94 -20.69 19.27
CA LYS A 108 3.21 -19.57 19.87
C LYS A 108 3.48 -18.26 19.11
N THR A 109 4.76 -17.99 18.76
CA THR A 109 5.13 -16.82 17.94
C THR A 109 4.48 -16.90 16.55
N GLY A 110 4.57 -18.07 15.89
CA GLY A 110 3.98 -18.29 14.59
C GLY A 110 2.46 -18.11 14.59
N LEU A 111 1.77 -18.65 15.61
CA LEU A 111 0.32 -18.56 15.73
C LEU A 111 -0.15 -17.11 15.93
N LEU A 112 0.52 -16.36 16.80
CA LEU A 112 0.24 -14.94 17.02
C LEU A 112 0.50 -14.14 15.75
N PHE A 113 1.61 -14.39 15.04
CA PHE A 113 1.91 -13.70 13.80
C PHE A 113 0.87 -14.00 12.72
N THR A 114 0.46 -15.27 12.54
CA THR A 114 -0.64 -15.62 11.62
C THR A 114 -1.92 -14.87 11.98
N PHE A 115 -2.29 -14.83 13.27
CA PHE A 115 -3.47 -14.13 13.75
C PHE A 115 -3.38 -12.61 13.47
N PHE A 116 -2.27 -11.96 13.83
CA PHE A 116 -2.08 -10.53 13.61
C PHE A 116 -2.08 -10.17 12.13
N SER A 117 -1.53 -11.04 11.25
CA SER A 117 -1.52 -10.83 9.80
C SER A 117 -2.92 -10.72 9.18
N PHE A 118 -3.93 -11.34 9.79
CA PHE A 118 -5.31 -11.29 9.29
C PHE A 118 -6.22 -10.34 10.06
N PHE A 119 -6.01 -10.23 11.38
CA PHE A 119 -6.98 -9.59 12.27
C PHE A 119 -6.56 -8.21 12.81
N LEU A 120 -5.41 -7.66 12.44
CA LEU A 120 -5.17 -6.24 12.70
C LEU A 120 -6.07 -5.41 11.78
N PRO A 121 -6.79 -4.37 12.27
CA PRO A 121 -7.68 -3.56 11.45
C PRO A 121 -7.00 -2.99 10.19
N VAL A 122 -5.75 -2.56 10.30
CA VAL A 122 -4.96 -2.06 9.18
C VAL A 122 -4.76 -3.11 8.08
N MET A 123 -4.64 -4.40 8.43
CA MET A 123 -4.46 -5.47 7.45
C MET A 123 -5.70 -5.66 6.57
N LEU A 124 -6.91 -5.55 7.15
CA LEU A 124 -8.16 -5.62 6.39
C LEU A 124 -8.23 -4.50 5.34
N ASN A 125 -7.85 -3.29 5.71
CA ASN A 125 -7.92 -2.13 4.81
C ASN A 125 -6.92 -2.25 3.65
N TYR A 126 -5.63 -2.50 3.96
CA TYR A 126 -4.57 -2.53 2.95
C TYR A 126 -4.49 -3.84 2.16
N ALA A 127 -5.11 -4.93 2.63
CA ALA A 127 -5.26 -6.14 1.83
C ALA A 127 -6.14 -5.92 0.60
N LEU A 128 -7.18 -5.06 0.73
CA LEU A 128 -8.17 -4.82 -0.31
C LEU A 128 -7.72 -3.79 -1.34
N GLU A 129 -6.80 -2.91 -0.98
CA GLU A 129 -6.36 -1.86 -1.91
C GLU A 129 -5.58 -2.46 -3.09
N ILE A 130 -5.92 -2.03 -4.31
CA ILE A 130 -5.17 -2.36 -5.54
C ILE A 130 -3.90 -1.50 -5.57
N ARG A 131 -3.04 -1.72 -4.53
CA ARG A 131 -1.78 -1.00 -4.31
C ARG A 131 -0.70 -1.97 -3.82
N MET A 132 0.54 -1.56 -3.90
CA MET A 132 1.71 -2.37 -3.60
C MET A 132 1.86 -2.81 -2.14
N TYR A 133 1.04 -2.33 -1.22
CA TYR A 133 1.23 -2.47 0.22
C TYR A 133 1.29 -3.92 0.70
N SER A 134 0.29 -4.73 0.35
CA SER A 134 0.17 -6.13 0.79
C SER A 134 1.33 -7.01 0.33
N TRP A 135 1.78 -6.84 -0.90
CA TRP A 135 2.95 -7.55 -1.44
C TRP A 135 4.26 -7.01 -0.86
N SER A 136 4.33 -5.70 -0.59
CA SER A 136 5.52 -5.10 -0.01
C SER A 136 5.81 -5.62 1.40
N ILE A 137 4.82 -5.66 2.29
CA ILE A 137 4.98 -6.23 3.65
C ILE A 137 5.37 -7.72 3.59
N PHE A 138 4.81 -8.48 2.66
CA PHE A 138 5.16 -9.88 2.44
C PHE A 138 6.63 -10.06 2.06
N PHE A 139 7.12 -9.32 1.05
CA PHE A 139 8.52 -9.44 0.60
C PHE A 139 9.52 -8.92 1.61
N VAL A 140 9.22 -7.81 2.29
CA VAL A 140 10.07 -7.30 3.39
C VAL A 140 10.16 -8.34 4.52
N THR A 141 9.05 -9.00 4.86
CA THR A 141 9.07 -10.05 5.89
C THR A 141 9.92 -11.25 5.45
N LEU A 142 9.81 -11.68 4.20
CA LEU A 142 10.67 -12.74 3.63
C LEU A 142 12.15 -12.35 3.66
N MET A 143 12.49 -11.14 3.28
CA MET A 143 13.87 -10.62 3.34
C MET A 143 14.44 -10.78 4.76
N VAL A 144 13.70 -10.36 5.79
CA VAL A 144 14.14 -10.46 7.18
C VAL A 144 14.26 -11.91 7.67
N ILE A 145 13.33 -12.78 7.28
CA ILE A 145 13.39 -14.21 7.61
C ILE A 145 14.66 -14.84 7.03
N TYR A 146 14.95 -14.62 5.76
CA TYR A 146 16.13 -15.21 5.12
C TYR A 146 17.46 -14.59 5.59
N LEU A 147 17.45 -13.31 5.96
CA LEU A 147 18.58 -12.70 6.67
C LEU A 147 18.86 -13.42 8.00
N ASN A 148 17.82 -13.60 8.83
CA ASN A 148 17.97 -14.26 10.13
C ASN A 148 18.49 -15.70 9.98
N ARG A 149 17.96 -16.45 9.01
CA ARG A 149 18.47 -17.80 8.67
C ARG A 149 19.91 -17.77 8.22
N PHE A 150 20.28 -16.86 7.30
CA PHE A 150 21.65 -16.71 6.85
C PHE A 150 22.60 -16.38 8.01
N ILE A 151 22.21 -15.49 8.92
CA ILE A 151 23.04 -15.16 10.10
C ILE A 151 23.25 -16.39 10.99
N LYS A 152 22.26 -17.30 11.10
CA LYS A 152 22.32 -18.51 11.92
C LYS A 152 23.19 -19.62 11.29
N ASP A 153 22.98 -19.91 10.01
CA ASP A 153 23.53 -21.11 9.36
C ASP A 153 24.60 -20.84 8.29
N LYS A 154 24.83 -19.57 7.92
CA LYS A 154 25.74 -19.16 6.85
C LYS A 154 25.49 -19.88 5.52
N ASN A 155 24.27 -20.31 5.26
CA ASN A 155 23.89 -21.07 4.09
C ASN A 155 23.75 -20.15 2.86
N THR A 156 24.40 -20.51 1.76
CA THR A 156 24.37 -19.78 0.49
C THR A 156 22.96 -19.58 -0.05
N LYS A 157 22.08 -20.59 0.08
CA LYS A 157 20.69 -20.49 -0.37
C LYS A 157 19.95 -19.38 0.38
N ASN A 158 20.14 -19.27 1.70
CA ASN A 158 19.53 -18.24 2.52
C ASN A 158 20.06 -16.85 2.17
N LEU A 159 21.36 -16.74 1.84
CA LEU A 159 21.95 -15.48 1.36
C LEU A 159 21.37 -15.04 0.00
N ILE A 160 21.25 -15.96 -0.95
CA ILE A 160 20.64 -15.68 -2.27
C ILE A 160 19.19 -15.23 -2.11
N LEU A 161 18.40 -15.97 -1.32
CA LEU A 161 17.00 -15.62 -1.10
C LEU A 161 16.84 -14.28 -0.38
N PHE A 162 17.72 -13.97 0.58
CA PHE A 162 17.82 -12.64 1.18
C PHE A 162 18.04 -11.55 0.11
N GLY A 163 19.04 -11.72 -0.76
CA GLY A 163 19.33 -10.76 -1.83
C GLY A 163 18.18 -10.59 -2.83
N VAL A 164 17.53 -11.69 -3.21
CA VAL A 164 16.34 -11.66 -4.10
C VAL A 164 15.20 -10.88 -3.45
N PHE A 165 14.83 -11.18 -2.20
CA PHE A 165 13.74 -10.46 -1.54
C PHE A 165 14.11 -9.03 -1.15
N SER A 166 15.39 -8.73 -0.96
CA SER A 166 15.89 -7.37 -0.77
C SER A 166 15.66 -6.51 -2.01
N ILE A 167 16.11 -6.96 -3.18
CA ILE A 167 15.92 -6.21 -4.43
C ILE A 167 14.44 -6.11 -4.84
N VAL A 168 13.66 -7.18 -4.65
CA VAL A 168 12.21 -7.17 -4.87
C VAL A 168 11.54 -6.11 -3.98
N SER A 169 11.91 -6.04 -2.70
CA SER A 169 11.38 -5.04 -1.76
C SER A 169 11.71 -3.60 -2.19
N CYS A 170 12.93 -3.37 -2.73
CA CYS A 170 13.33 -2.06 -3.24
C CYS A 170 12.46 -1.59 -4.42
N TYR A 171 12.03 -2.50 -5.29
CA TYR A 171 11.15 -2.22 -6.42
C TYR A 171 9.66 -2.18 -6.06
N MET A 172 9.29 -2.51 -4.80
CA MET A 172 7.90 -2.45 -4.34
C MET A 172 7.52 -1.11 -3.73
N HIS A 173 8.36 -0.55 -2.82
CA HIS A 173 8.03 0.67 -2.10
C HIS A 173 9.29 1.34 -1.54
N TYR A 174 9.36 2.69 -1.53
CA TYR A 174 10.56 3.41 -1.06
C TYR A 174 10.86 3.23 0.43
N TYR A 175 9.85 3.06 1.29
CA TYR A 175 10.11 2.69 2.69
C TYR A 175 10.70 1.28 2.83
N ALA A 176 10.35 0.36 1.93
CA ALA A 176 10.98 -0.95 1.85
C ALA A 176 12.42 -0.86 1.33
N LEU A 177 12.71 0.06 0.38
CA LEU A 177 14.08 0.38 -0.06
C LEU A 177 14.93 0.88 1.11
N VAL A 178 14.44 1.85 1.89
CA VAL A 178 15.16 2.38 3.07
C VAL A 178 15.41 1.25 4.08
N CYS A 179 14.39 0.42 4.34
CA CYS A 179 14.52 -0.75 5.22
C CYS A 179 15.58 -1.73 4.71
N ALA A 180 15.56 -2.08 3.42
CA ALA A 180 16.56 -2.95 2.80
C ALA A 180 17.95 -2.34 2.89
N GLY A 181 18.10 -1.04 2.67
CA GLY A 181 19.38 -0.33 2.83
C GLY A 181 19.96 -0.43 4.24
N ILE A 182 19.14 -0.20 5.26
CA ILE A 182 19.55 -0.35 6.67
C ILE A 182 20.00 -1.79 6.96
N ILE A 183 19.23 -2.76 6.47
CA ILE A 183 19.50 -4.19 6.69
C ILE A 183 20.80 -4.62 5.98
N ASN A 184 21.00 -4.24 4.73
CA ASN A 184 22.23 -4.55 3.97
C ASN A 184 23.46 -3.91 4.64
N LEU A 185 23.36 -2.64 5.06
CA LEU A 185 24.42 -1.98 5.83
C LEU A 185 24.74 -2.73 7.13
N GLY A 186 23.71 -3.14 7.87
CA GLY A 186 23.84 -3.95 9.08
C GLY A 186 24.53 -5.30 8.80
N LEU A 187 24.22 -5.95 7.67
CA LEU A 187 24.83 -7.20 7.25
C LEU A 187 26.29 -7.00 6.83
N ILE A 188 26.63 -5.93 6.13
CA ILE A 188 28.02 -5.56 5.79
C ILE A 188 28.83 -5.42 7.08
N ILE A 189 28.34 -4.64 8.05
CA ILE A 189 29.00 -4.45 9.35
C ILE A 189 29.20 -5.80 10.07
N TYR A 190 28.15 -6.65 10.05
CA TYR A 190 28.23 -7.99 10.64
C TYR A 190 29.30 -8.87 10.00
N ILE A 191 29.38 -8.92 8.67
CA ILE A 191 30.39 -9.69 7.92
C ILE A 191 31.80 -9.19 8.22
N ILE A 192 32.02 -7.86 8.23
CA ILE A 192 33.34 -7.26 8.54
C ILE A 192 33.77 -7.64 9.96
N LYS A 193 32.90 -7.48 10.97
CA LYS A 193 33.21 -7.80 12.37
C LYS A 193 33.48 -9.28 12.61
N ASN A 194 32.84 -10.17 11.84
CA ASN A 194 32.95 -11.62 12.01
C ASN A 194 33.86 -12.26 10.90
N ARG A 195 34.61 -11.48 10.15
CA ARG A 195 35.37 -11.94 8.97
C ARG A 195 36.27 -13.14 9.26
N LYS A 196 36.88 -13.19 10.47
CA LYS A 196 37.79 -14.28 10.87
C LYS A 196 37.07 -15.61 11.12
N SER A 197 35.78 -15.58 11.40
CA SER A 197 34.93 -16.76 11.73
C SER A 197 34.06 -17.19 10.56
N ILE A 198 34.10 -16.49 9.42
CA ILE A 198 33.28 -16.79 8.25
C ILE A 198 34.20 -17.28 7.12
N GLU A 199 33.81 -18.39 6.49
CA GLU A 199 34.53 -18.95 5.37
C GLU A 199 34.70 -17.96 4.22
N ASN A 200 35.88 -17.91 3.60
CA ASN A 200 36.16 -17.03 2.46
C ASN A 200 35.20 -17.24 1.29
N LYS A 201 34.70 -18.47 1.09
CA LYS A 201 33.69 -18.78 0.09
C LYS A 201 32.39 -17.99 0.33
N ILE A 202 31.90 -17.96 1.57
CA ILE A 202 30.67 -17.23 1.96
C ILE A 202 30.89 -15.72 1.80
N ILE A 203 32.05 -15.19 2.16
CA ILE A 203 32.38 -13.77 1.96
C ILE A 203 32.33 -13.39 0.47
N LYS A 204 32.93 -14.22 -0.42
CA LYS A 204 32.87 -13.99 -1.86
C LYS A 204 31.44 -14.00 -2.39
N GLN A 205 30.61 -14.96 -1.94
CA GLN A 205 29.21 -15.05 -2.31
C GLN A 205 28.41 -13.86 -1.80
N PHE A 206 28.67 -13.39 -0.58
CA PHE A 206 28.08 -12.19 -0.03
C PHE A 206 28.40 -10.96 -0.90
N ILE A 207 29.67 -10.73 -1.24
CA ILE A 207 30.09 -9.63 -2.11
C ILE A 207 29.37 -9.71 -3.47
N LEU A 208 29.23 -10.90 -4.04
CA LEU A 208 28.53 -11.10 -5.30
C LEU A 208 27.02 -10.76 -5.17
N VAL A 209 26.37 -11.21 -4.11
CA VAL A 209 24.93 -10.93 -3.88
C VAL A 209 24.69 -9.44 -3.69
N GLU A 210 25.54 -8.73 -2.91
CA GLU A 210 25.44 -7.28 -2.74
C GLU A 210 25.69 -6.53 -4.05
N ALA A 211 26.72 -6.91 -4.80
CA ALA A 211 27.02 -6.31 -6.10
C ALA A 211 25.86 -6.51 -7.10
N LEU A 212 25.26 -7.70 -7.14
CA LEU A 212 24.09 -7.97 -7.98
C LEU A 212 22.88 -7.13 -7.59
N GLN A 213 22.61 -6.93 -6.30
CA GLN A 213 21.51 -6.04 -5.86
C GLN A 213 21.74 -4.60 -6.37
N VAL A 214 22.97 -4.07 -6.23
CA VAL A 214 23.29 -2.72 -6.73
C VAL A 214 23.14 -2.66 -8.25
N ILE A 215 23.71 -3.60 -9.00
CA ILE A 215 23.62 -3.64 -10.47
C ILE A 215 22.16 -3.70 -10.93
N LEU A 216 21.35 -4.54 -10.31
CA LEU A 216 19.94 -4.67 -10.67
C LEU A 216 19.10 -3.43 -10.32
N TYR A 217 19.55 -2.60 -9.36
CA TYR A 217 18.84 -1.38 -9.00
C TYR A 217 19.29 -0.14 -9.81
N ILE A 218 20.50 -0.17 -10.43
CA ILE A 218 21.04 0.95 -11.24
C ILE A 218 20.05 1.48 -12.27
N PRO A 219 19.31 0.65 -13.07
CA PRO A 219 18.40 1.17 -14.07
C PRO A 219 17.28 2.03 -13.47
N TRP A 220 16.82 1.71 -12.24
CA TRP A 220 15.80 2.48 -11.55
C TRP A 220 16.35 3.66 -10.77
N MET A 221 17.64 3.67 -10.45
CA MET A 221 18.29 4.75 -9.68
C MET A 221 18.14 6.11 -10.33
N PHE A 222 18.17 6.18 -11.67
CA PHE A 222 17.97 7.43 -12.41
C PHE A 222 16.57 8.02 -12.16
N TYR A 223 15.53 7.18 -12.23
CA TYR A 223 14.17 7.58 -11.92
C TYR A 223 13.99 7.92 -10.44
N PHE A 224 14.58 7.13 -9.55
CA PHE A 224 14.56 7.41 -8.11
C PHE A 224 15.12 8.80 -7.78
N ILE A 225 16.28 9.16 -8.35
CA ILE A 225 16.89 10.50 -8.15
C ILE A 225 15.96 11.59 -8.72
N LYS A 226 15.39 11.39 -9.91
CA LYS A 226 14.43 12.32 -10.51
C LYS A 226 13.21 12.53 -9.62
N GLN A 227 12.65 11.45 -9.09
CA GLN A 227 11.50 11.48 -8.19
C GLN A 227 11.83 12.16 -6.84
N LEU A 228 13.01 11.91 -6.26
CA LEU A 228 13.49 12.61 -5.06
C LEU A 228 13.59 14.12 -5.27
N THR A 229 14.13 14.55 -6.42
CA THR A 229 14.26 15.97 -6.76
C THR A 229 12.89 16.62 -6.89
N ARG A 230 11.94 15.94 -7.52
CA ARG A 230 10.56 16.39 -7.69
C ARG A 230 9.82 16.53 -6.35
N VAL A 231 9.87 15.51 -5.50
CA VAL A 231 9.28 15.54 -4.15
C VAL A 231 9.94 16.64 -3.30
N GLY A 232 11.24 16.90 -3.53
CA GLY A 232 11.98 18.00 -2.90
C GLY A 232 11.49 19.41 -3.24
N GLY A 233 10.83 19.59 -4.38
CA GLY A 233 10.23 20.84 -4.84
C GLY A 233 8.84 21.15 -4.25
N GLY A 234 8.22 20.19 -3.57
CA GLY A 234 6.90 20.28 -2.95
C GLY A 234 6.14 18.95 -3.04
N PHE A 235 5.47 18.58 -1.96
CA PHE A 235 4.68 17.37 -1.89
C PHE A 235 3.36 17.65 -1.18
N TRP A 236 2.31 16.86 -1.49
CA TRP A 236 0.97 17.08 -0.96
C TRP A 236 0.82 16.76 0.54
N ILE A 237 1.75 15.99 1.13
CA ILE A 237 1.71 15.61 2.55
C ILE A 237 1.97 16.84 3.42
N ARG A 238 1.11 17.03 4.42
CA ARG A 238 1.32 18.00 5.50
C ARG A 238 1.58 17.25 6.81
N ILE A 239 2.65 17.61 7.49
CA ILE A 239 3.00 17.00 8.78
C ILE A 239 2.56 17.94 9.89
N GLU A 240 1.59 17.47 10.65
CA GLU A 240 1.05 18.21 11.81
C GLU A 240 1.45 17.51 13.10
N PHE A 241 2.13 18.20 13.99
CA PHE A 241 2.41 17.73 15.33
C PHE A 241 1.32 18.21 16.30
N PRO A 242 0.86 17.37 17.28
CA PRO A 242 1.32 16.01 17.59
C PRO A 242 0.64 14.90 16.76
N GLN A 243 -0.24 15.24 15.81
CA GLN A 243 -1.10 14.28 15.09
C GLN A 243 -0.31 13.16 14.44
N ILE A 244 0.81 13.46 13.77
CA ILE A 244 1.63 12.42 13.10
C ILE A 244 2.16 11.36 14.09
N LEU A 245 2.49 11.74 15.34
CA LEU A 245 2.93 10.78 16.36
C LEU A 245 1.78 9.86 16.78
N ILE A 246 0.59 10.40 16.94
CA ILE A 246 -0.63 9.64 17.25
C ILE A 246 -0.92 8.65 16.11
N ASP A 247 -0.85 9.11 14.87
CA ASP A 247 -1.07 8.28 13.69
C ASP A 247 -0.03 7.15 13.55
N ILE A 248 1.23 7.38 13.89
CA ILE A 248 2.28 6.35 13.90
C ILE A 248 2.02 5.31 15.01
N ILE A 249 1.65 5.76 16.22
CA ILE A 249 1.42 4.87 17.36
C ILE A 249 0.21 3.95 17.11
N ASN A 250 -0.89 4.50 16.63
CA ASN A 250 -2.13 3.74 16.45
C ASN A 250 -2.25 3.05 15.09
N PHE A 251 -1.31 3.26 14.17
CA PHE A 251 -1.41 2.85 12.76
C PHE A 251 -1.88 1.39 12.57
N GLN A 252 -1.32 0.45 13.36
CA GLN A 252 -1.65 -0.97 13.23
C GLN A 252 -3.10 -1.30 13.62
N PHE A 253 -3.71 -0.45 14.44
CA PHE A 253 -5.05 -0.64 15.01
C PHE A 253 -6.07 0.34 14.44
N LYS A 254 -5.65 1.20 13.49
CA LYS A 254 -6.51 2.19 12.84
C LYS A 254 -7.53 1.49 11.95
N GLY A 255 -8.80 1.79 12.19
CA GLY A 255 -9.94 1.28 11.44
C GLY A 255 -11.12 2.25 11.56
N SER A 256 -12.33 1.74 11.67
CA SER A 256 -13.57 2.51 11.75
C SER A 256 -13.84 3.16 13.10
N LEU A 257 -13.09 2.80 14.15
CA LEU A 257 -13.28 3.38 15.49
C LEU A 257 -12.67 4.78 15.59
N GLU A 258 -13.27 5.60 16.46
CA GLU A 258 -12.70 6.89 16.84
C GLU A 258 -11.24 6.75 17.25
N GLN A 259 -10.39 7.65 16.78
CA GLN A 259 -8.94 7.59 16.91
C GLN A 259 -8.43 7.37 18.34
N ILE A 260 -9.17 7.83 19.33
CA ILE A 260 -8.77 7.73 20.75
C ILE A 260 -8.68 6.27 21.21
N ILE A 261 -9.60 5.40 20.76
CA ILE A 261 -9.68 3.98 21.18
C ILE A 261 -8.46 3.19 20.70
N PRO A 262 -8.14 3.13 19.38
CA PRO A 262 -6.94 2.47 18.91
C PRO A 262 -5.66 3.09 19.46
N THR A 263 -5.61 4.40 19.75
CA THR A 263 -4.44 5.06 20.34
C THR A 263 -4.18 4.62 21.77
N ILE A 264 -5.23 4.56 22.60
CA ILE A 264 -5.12 4.04 23.99
C ILE A 264 -4.68 2.58 23.96
N PHE A 265 -5.33 1.74 23.13
CA PHE A 265 -5.01 0.32 23.03
C PHE A 265 -3.55 0.12 22.58
N ALA A 266 -3.11 0.81 21.54
CA ALA A 266 -1.73 0.75 21.03
C ALA A 266 -0.72 1.16 22.11
N SER A 267 -1.00 2.26 22.83
CA SER A 267 -0.12 2.76 23.89
C SER A 267 0.01 1.76 25.03
N ILE A 268 -1.10 1.19 25.50
CA ILE A 268 -1.09 0.16 26.55
C ILE A 268 -0.31 -1.07 26.09
N LEU A 269 -0.54 -1.53 24.85
CA LEU A 269 0.19 -2.68 24.29
C LEU A 269 1.68 -2.41 24.17
N LEU A 270 2.10 -1.24 23.69
CA LEU A 270 3.52 -0.87 23.58
C LEU A 270 4.19 -0.79 24.97
N ILE A 271 3.52 -0.20 25.95
CA ILE A 271 4.01 -0.18 27.35
C ILE A 271 4.14 -1.61 27.88
N TYR A 272 3.17 -2.49 27.62
CA TYR A 272 3.24 -3.88 28.02
C TYR A 272 4.37 -4.65 27.35
N ILE A 273 4.60 -4.43 26.05
CA ILE A 273 5.75 -5.01 25.34
C ILE A 273 7.07 -4.51 25.93
N LEU A 274 7.19 -3.22 26.23
CA LEU A 274 8.37 -2.66 26.90
C LEU A 274 8.60 -3.31 28.27
N TYR A 275 7.55 -3.51 29.06
CA TYR A 275 7.63 -4.25 30.32
C TYR A 275 8.19 -5.67 30.10
N ILE A 276 7.71 -6.41 29.10
CA ILE A 276 8.20 -7.76 28.79
C ILE A 276 9.69 -7.71 28.37
N ILE A 277 10.09 -6.73 27.56
CA ILE A 277 11.49 -6.53 27.17
C ILE A 277 12.37 -6.33 28.40
N ILE A 278 12.02 -5.38 29.28
CA ILE A 278 12.78 -5.10 30.50
C ILE A 278 12.86 -6.33 31.42
N LYS A 279 11.76 -7.06 31.58
CA LYS A 279 11.70 -8.30 32.36
C LYS A 279 12.68 -9.35 31.83
N ASN A 280 12.76 -9.53 30.49
CA ASN A 280 13.65 -10.50 29.87
C ASN A 280 15.12 -10.04 29.93
N ILE A 281 15.41 -8.74 29.80
CA ILE A 281 16.75 -8.17 30.03
C ILE A 281 17.24 -8.50 31.44
N LYS A 282 16.40 -8.24 32.48
CA LYS A 282 16.73 -8.54 33.89
C LYS A 282 17.01 -10.03 34.10
N LYS A 283 16.34 -10.91 33.35
CA LYS A 283 16.56 -12.38 33.39
C LYS A 283 17.76 -12.82 32.52
N LYS A 284 18.45 -11.90 31.86
CA LYS A 284 19.56 -12.17 30.91
C LYS A 284 19.17 -13.12 29.79
N GLU A 285 17.89 -13.13 29.37
CA GLU A 285 17.42 -13.90 28.23
C GLU A 285 17.90 -13.28 26.92
N ASN A 286 18.14 -14.12 25.91
CA ASN A 286 18.43 -13.59 24.56
C ASN A 286 17.16 -13.04 23.91
N ILE A 287 17.16 -11.75 23.67
CA ILE A 287 16.03 -11.00 23.06
C ILE A 287 16.36 -10.35 21.73
N LYS A 288 17.58 -10.60 21.21
CA LYS A 288 18.08 -9.95 19.98
C LYS A 288 17.14 -10.13 18.81
N GLU A 289 16.56 -11.33 18.64
CA GLU A 289 15.66 -11.65 17.53
C GLU A 289 14.40 -10.79 17.52
N GLY A 290 13.87 -10.43 18.70
CA GLY A 290 12.71 -9.55 18.84
C GLY A 290 13.05 -8.05 18.81
N ILE A 291 14.23 -7.66 19.29
CA ILE A 291 14.62 -6.23 19.39
C ILE A 291 15.14 -5.68 18.05
N ILE A 292 15.93 -6.45 17.30
CA ILE A 292 16.53 -5.98 16.04
C ILE A 292 15.46 -5.46 15.06
N PRO A 293 14.32 -6.16 14.81
CA PRO A 293 13.30 -5.65 13.92
C PRO A 293 12.65 -4.35 14.41
N ILE A 294 12.47 -4.17 15.74
CA ILE A 294 11.97 -2.89 16.30
C ILE A 294 12.96 -1.76 16.02
N ILE A 295 14.27 -2.00 16.21
CA ILE A 295 15.31 -1.01 15.94
C ILE A 295 15.28 -0.61 14.46
N ILE A 296 15.20 -1.58 13.55
CA ILE A 296 15.12 -1.29 12.10
C ILE A 296 13.86 -0.47 11.78
N TYR A 297 12.71 -0.84 12.34
CA TYR A 297 11.44 -0.13 12.17
C TYR A 297 11.55 1.33 12.64
N ILE A 298 12.14 1.57 13.82
CA ILE A 298 12.36 2.91 14.37
C ILE A 298 13.36 3.70 13.51
N LEU A 299 14.44 3.07 13.03
CA LEU A 299 15.42 3.73 12.15
C LEU A 299 14.80 4.19 10.84
N VAL A 300 13.90 3.41 10.24
CA VAL A 300 13.18 3.84 9.03
C VAL A 300 12.32 5.07 9.33
N ILE A 301 11.59 5.07 10.46
CA ILE A 301 10.79 6.25 10.88
C ILE A 301 11.71 7.46 11.10
N ALA A 302 12.83 7.28 11.78
CA ALA A 302 13.79 8.37 12.05
C ALA A 302 14.36 8.96 10.75
N ILE A 303 14.73 8.11 9.79
CA ILE A 303 15.21 8.56 8.46
C ILE A 303 14.10 9.33 7.73
N ALA A 304 12.86 8.80 7.73
CA ALA A 304 11.73 9.49 7.12
C ALA A 304 11.42 10.84 7.81
N ALA A 305 11.53 10.91 9.14
CA ALA A 305 11.35 12.14 9.90
C ALA A 305 12.44 13.18 9.58
N ILE A 306 13.70 12.77 9.53
CA ILE A 306 14.82 13.64 9.14
C ILE A 306 14.66 14.14 7.70
N ALA A 307 14.34 13.26 6.76
CA ALA A 307 14.10 13.64 5.37
C ALA A 307 12.90 14.62 5.25
N SER A 308 11.93 14.48 6.13
CA SER A 308 10.74 15.34 6.18
C SER A 308 11.01 16.77 6.66
N LEU A 309 12.18 17.04 7.22
CA LEU A 309 12.62 18.42 7.50
C LEU A 309 12.82 19.23 6.20
N LYS A 310 13.09 18.54 5.09
CA LYS A 310 13.24 19.16 3.77
C LYS A 310 12.01 18.96 2.88
N SER A 311 11.45 17.77 2.89
CA SER A 311 10.33 17.37 2.03
C SER A 311 9.40 16.45 2.83
N PRO A 312 8.12 16.83 3.05
CA PRO A 312 7.23 16.11 3.97
C PRO A 312 6.86 14.74 3.40
N ILE A 313 7.61 13.70 3.77
CA ILE A 313 7.40 12.31 3.33
C ILE A 313 7.01 11.38 4.48
N LEU A 314 7.06 11.83 5.74
CA LEU A 314 6.62 11.04 6.88
C LEU A 314 5.09 10.97 6.91
N TYR A 315 4.58 9.79 6.57
CA TYR A 315 3.15 9.52 6.53
C TYR A 315 2.89 8.10 7.06
N ALA A 316 1.95 7.95 8.01
CA ALA A 316 1.74 6.69 8.72
C ALA A 316 1.47 5.50 7.77
N ARG A 317 0.70 5.72 6.71
CA ARG A 317 0.41 4.72 5.65
C ARG A 317 1.70 4.13 5.04
N TYR A 318 2.76 4.91 4.89
CA TYR A 318 4.01 4.43 4.28
C TYR A 318 4.83 3.52 5.21
N LEU A 319 4.41 3.36 6.47
CA LEU A 319 4.97 2.37 7.38
C LEU A 319 4.42 0.95 7.13
N PHE A 320 3.33 0.80 6.38
CA PHE A 320 2.73 -0.52 6.14
C PHE A 320 3.71 -1.54 5.55
N PRO A 321 4.53 -1.22 4.52
CA PRO A 321 5.53 -2.12 3.95
C PRO A 321 6.49 -2.76 4.97
N ILE A 322 6.80 -2.04 6.04
CA ILE A 322 7.73 -2.48 7.09
C ILE A 322 7.03 -2.95 8.37
N SER A 323 5.71 -2.91 8.42
CA SER A 323 4.91 -3.29 9.61
C SER A 323 5.13 -4.73 10.05
N GLY A 324 5.52 -5.61 9.12
CA GLY A 324 5.87 -7.00 9.46
C GLY A 324 6.96 -7.14 10.52
N LEU A 325 7.92 -6.18 10.58
CA LEU A 325 8.95 -6.14 11.61
C LEU A 325 8.36 -5.86 13.01
N LEU A 326 7.50 -4.85 13.11
CA LEU A 326 6.86 -4.48 14.37
C LEU A 326 5.92 -5.59 14.86
N ILE A 327 5.09 -6.13 13.96
CA ILE A 327 4.16 -7.23 14.24
C ILE A 327 4.92 -8.48 14.72
N PHE A 328 5.98 -8.86 14.02
CA PHE A 328 6.83 -9.98 14.43
C PHE A 328 7.37 -9.77 15.85
N SER A 329 7.90 -8.58 16.14
CA SER A 329 8.46 -8.27 17.46
C SER A 329 7.41 -8.32 18.56
N ILE A 330 6.23 -7.76 18.34
CA ILE A 330 5.10 -7.84 19.28
C ILE A 330 4.76 -9.31 19.53
N CYS A 331 4.60 -10.13 18.49
CA CYS A 331 4.28 -11.55 18.60
C CYS A 331 5.38 -12.33 19.32
N TYR A 332 6.66 -12.04 19.03
CA TYR A 332 7.81 -12.67 19.67
C TYR A 332 7.83 -12.40 21.19
N PHE A 333 7.61 -11.16 21.63
CA PHE A 333 7.58 -10.83 23.05
C PHE A 333 6.33 -11.34 23.75
N LEU A 334 5.15 -11.26 23.14
CA LEU A 334 3.92 -11.87 23.67
C LEU A 334 4.06 -13.40 23.81
N ALA A 335 4.78 -14.06 22.89
CA ALA A 335 5.01 -15.48 22.98
C ALA A 335 5.88 -15.89 24.20
N LYS A 336 6.76 -14.99 24.69
CA LYS A 336 7.55 -15.19 25.92
C LYS A 336 6.75 -15.01 27.21
N GLU A 337 5.54 -14.42 27.11
CA GLU A 337 4.69 -14.25 28.29
C GLU A 337 3.91 -15.53 28.61
N ASN A 338 3.89 -15.91 29.92
CA ASN A 338 3.19 -17.10 30.38
C ASN A 338 1.70 -16.84 30.67
N LYS A 339 1.28 -15.57 30.77
CA LYS A 339 -0.08 -15.18 31.10
C LYS A 339 -0.99 -15.29 29.89
N THR A 340 -1.46 -16.49 29.56
CA THR A 340 -2.34 -16.77 28.41
C THR A 340 -3.61 -15.94 28.42
N PHE A 341 -4.14 -15.62 29.60
CA PHE A 341 -5.31 -14.76 29.75
C PHE A 341 -5.09 -13.35 29.18
N ILE A 342 -3.93 -12.72 29.43
CA ILE A 342 -3.61 -11.39 28.89
C ILE A 342 -3.51 -11.44 27.36
N ILE A 343 -2.88 -12.49 26.83
CA ILE A 343 -2.80 -12.68 25.37
C ILE A 343 -4.19 -12.85 24.78
N GLY A 344 -5.06 -13.62 25.45
CA GLY A 344 -6.46 -13.79 25.05
C GLY A 344 -7.23 -12.45 25.03
N MET A 345 -7.03 -11.59 26.05
CA MET A 345 -7.64 -10.25 26.07
C MET A 345 -7.15 -9.37 24.92
N ILE A 346 -5.82 -9.37 24.63
CA ILE A 346 -5.24 -8.61 23.50
C ILE A 346 -5.85 -9.09 22.16
N CYS A 347 -5.86 -10.40 21.93
CA CYS A 347 -6.43 -10.99 20.72
C CYS A 347 -7.93 -10.69 20.62
N GLY A 348 -8.68 -10.77 21.72
CA GLY A 348 -10.11 -10.44 21.79
C GLY A 348 -10.39 -8.98 21.44
N ALA A 349 -9.61 -8.05 21.98
CA ALA A 349 -9.74 -6.62 21.66
C ALA A 349 -9.44 -6.35 20.16
N ILE A 350 -8.40 -6.99 19.62
CA ILE A 350 -8.08 -6.89 18.17
C ILE A 350 -9.24 -7.43 17.33
N LEU A 351 -9.83 -8.58 17.69
CA LEU A 351 -10.98 -9.14 16.97
C LEU A 351 -12.18 -8.20 16.99
N ILE A 352 -12.49 -7.59 18.12
CA ILE A 352 -13.59 -6.63 18.24
C ILE A 352 -13.35 -5.44 17.29
N MET A 353 -12.16 -4.84 17.34
CA MET A 353 -11.79 -3.72 16.46
C MET A 353 -11.88 -4.14 14.98
N SER A 354 -11.41 -5.35 14.65
CA SER A 354 -11.45 -5.87 13.27
C SER A 354 -12.86 -6.13 12.76
N VAL A 355 -13.73 -6.69 13.60
CA VAL A 355 -15.14 -6.95 13.22
C VAL A 355 -15.88 -5.62 12.99
N MET A 356 -15.62 -4.61 13.83
CA MET A 356 -16.21 -3.28 13.64
C MET A 356 -15.71 -2.64 12.34
N ASN A 357 -14.41 -2.73 12.07
CA ASN A 357 -13.81 -2.24 10.83
C ASN A 357 -14.35 -2.99 9.59
N LEU A 358 -14.46 -4.31 9.67
CA LEU A 358 -15.04 -5.13 8.59
C LEU A 358 -16.48 -4.74 8.29
N LYS A 359 -17.29 -4.51 9.32
CA LYS A 359 -18.68 -4.07 9.15
C LYS A 359 -18.77 -2.74 8.40
N GLU A 360 -17.91 -1.78 8.74
CA GLU A 360 -17.92 -0.48 8.08
C GLU A 360 -17.36 -0.60 6.63
N ASN A 361 -16.31 -1.37 6.41
CA ASN A 361 -15.81 -1.64 5.05
C ASN A 361 -16.89 -2.27 4.16
N ILE A 362 -17.69 -3.21 4.68
CA ILE A 362 -18.80 -3.81 3.91
C ILE A 362 -19.83 -2.74 3.57
N LYS A 363 -20.21 -1.91 4.54
CA LYS A 363 -21.20 -0.84 4.34
C LYS A 363 -20.71 0.18 3.31
N GLU A 364 -19.47 0.64 3.38
CA GLU A 364 -18.88 1.59 2.43
C GLU A 364 -18.73 0.98 1.03
N ASN A 365 -18.20 -0.25 0.95
CA ASN A 365 -17.87 -0.87 -0.34
C ASN A 365 -19.09 -1.25 -1.17
N TYR A 366 -20.20 -1.58 -0.50
CA TYR A 366 -21.45 -2.00 -1.16
C TYR A 366 -22.55 -0.94 -1.11
N ASP A 367 -22.24 0.30 -0.74
CA ASP A 367 -23.20 1.39 -0.75
C ASP A 367 -23.64 1.70 -2.19
N ILE A 368 -24.93 1.85 -2.39
CA ILE A 368 -25.53 2.09 -3.72
C ILE A 368 -25.04 3.41 -4.35
N SER A 369 -24.76 4.41 -3.52
CA SER A 369 -24.28 5.72 -3.96
C SER A 369 -22.96 5.65 -4.75
N ASN A 370 -22.18 4.59 -4.57
CA ASN A 370 -20.92 4.40 -5.27
C ASN A 370 -21.10 4.23 -6.79
N ASN A 371 -22.24 3.70 -7.22
CA ASN A 371 -22.53 3.45 -8.64
C ASN A 371 -23.34 4.56 -9.31
N GLU A 372 -23.97 5.44 -8.54
CA GLU A 372 -24.84 6.49 -9.07
C GLU A 372 -24.19 7.39 -10.13
N PRO A 373 -22.94 7.88 -9.96
CA PRO A 373 -22.32 8.73 -10.97
C PRO A 373 -22.04 7.99 -12.29
N PHE A 374 -21.70 6.72 -12.20
CA PHE A 374 -21.40 5.90 -13.41
C PHE A 374 -22.70 5.56 -14.14
N ALA A 375 -23.75 5.14 -13.42
CA ALA A 375 -25.06 4.90 -14.00
C ALA A 375 -25.61 6.17 -14.67
N TYR A 376 -25.45 7.32 -14.02
CA TYR A 376 -25.84 8.60 -14.62
C TYR A 376 -25.10 8.90 -15.92
N LEU A 377 -23.79 8.71 -15.96
CA LEU A 377 -22.98 8.94 -17.16
C LEU A 377 -23.33 7.94 -18.27
N GLU A 378 -23.46 6.64 -17.94
CA GLU A 378 -23.83 5.60 -18.90
C GLU A 378 -25.21 5.83 -19.54
N GLU A 379 -26.18 6.31 -18.75
CA GLU A 379 -27.53 6.62 -19.22
C GLU A 379 -27.61 7.89 -20.08
N ASN A 380 -26.74 8.87 -19.84
CA ASN A 380 -26.87 10.21 -20.41
C ASN A 380 -25.85 10.51 -21.50
N LEU A 381 -24.65 9.90 -21.51
CA LEU A 381 -23.62 10.18 -22.51
C LEU A 381 -24.05 9.69 -23.90
N GLN A 382 -23.84 10.55 -24.90
CA GLN A 382 -24.00 10.22 -26.30
C GLN A 382 -22.62 10.17 -26.99
N PRO A 383 -22.46 9.48 -28.12
CA PRO A 383 -21.16 9.35 -28.81
C PRO A 383 -20.48 10.65 -29.19
N GLU A 384 -21.24 11.73 -29.34
CA GLU A 384 -20.76 13.06 -29.72
C GLU A 384 -20.41 13.95 -28.52
N ASP A 385 -20.76 13.51 -27.31
CA ASP A 385 -20.52 14.26 -26.08
C ASP A 385 -19.04 14.14 -25.68
N ILE A 386 -18.52 15.14 -24.97
CA ILE A 386 -17.18 15.12 -24.39
C ILE A 386 -17.24 15.17 -22.87
N ILE A 387 -16.23 14.59 -22.25
CA ILE A 387 -16.01 14.66 -20.79
C ILE A 387 -14.77 15.51 -20.52
N VAL A 388 -14.89 16.49 -19.63
CA VAL A 388 -13.78 17.33 -19.18
C VAL A 388 -13.58 17.12 -17.68
N TYR A 389 -12.42 16.61 -17.31
CA TYR A 389 -12.03 16.39 -15.92
C TYR A 389 -11.20 17.58 -15.42
N THR A 390 -11.65 18.22 -14.35
CA THR A 390 -10.98 19.38 -13.76
C THR A 390 -9.98 19.02 -12.68
N SER A 391 -10.04 17.78 -12.19
CA SER A 391 -9.14 17.21 -11.19
C SER A 391 -8.75 15.78 -11.57
N ILE A 392 -7.47 15.46 -11.48
CA ILE A 392 -6.99 14.08 -11.69
C ILE A 392 -7.57 13.11 -10.66
N ASN A 393 -7.92 13.57 -9.46
CA ASN A 393 -8.46 12.73 -8.41
C ASN A 393 -9.80 12.13 -8.82
N ASN A 394 -10.79 12.96 -9.11
CA ASN A 394 -12.12 12.53 -9.53
C ASN A 394 -12.11 12.02 -10.96
N GLY A 395 -11.43 12.74 -11.83
CA GLY A 395 -11.30 12.41 -13.25
C GLY A 395 -10.62 11.06 -13.48
N GLY A 396 -9.56 10.74 -12.72
CA GLY A 396 -8.88 9.46 -12.86
C GLY A 396 -9.79 8.26 -12.53
N VAL A 397 -10.65 8.39 -11.53
CA VAL A 397 -11.63 7.35 -11.17
C VAL A 397 -12.65 7.16 -12.29
N VAL A 398 -13.30 8.26 -12.72
CA VAL A 398 -14.32 8.22 -13.77
C VAL A 398 -13.73 7.73 -15.09
N ALA A 399 -12.57 8.28 -15.49
CA ALA A 399 -11.88 7.91 -16.71
C ALA A 399 -11.49 6.44 -16.81
N THR A 400 -11.20 5.80 -15.68
CA THR A 400 -10.86 4.38 -15.65
C THR A 400 -12.09 3.47 -15.79
N LEU A 401 -13.27 3.95 -15.42
CA LEU A 401 -14.49 3.17 -15.37
C LEU A 401 -15.45 3.46 -16.53
N ILE A 402 -15.35 4.64 -17.16
CA ILE A 402 -16.19 5.03 -18.31
C ILE A 402 -15.41 4.85 -19.61
N ASP A 403 -15.96 4.07 -20.52
CA ASP A 403 -15.43 3.91 -21.87
C ASP A 403 -15.99 5.04 -22.77
N SER A 404 -15.19 6.06 -23.01
CA SER A 404 -15.51 7.16 -23.91
C SER A 404 -14.25 7.62 -24.66
N ASN A 405 -14.37 7.84 -25.96
CA ASN A 405 -13.25 8.25 -26.80
C ASN A 405 -12.93 9.75 -26.72
N GLN A 406 -13.80 10.57 -26.11
CA GLN A 406 -13.66 12.02 -26.05
C GLN A 406 -13.55 12.51 -24.63
N GLN A 407 -12.38 12.29 -24.04
CA GLN A 407 -12.11 12.64 -22.64
C GLN A 407 -10.89 13.56 -22.56
N TYR A 408 -10.99 14.61 -21.74
CA TYR A 408 -9.96 15.63 -21.55
C TYR A 408 -9.65 15.83 -20.07
N PHE A 409 -8.38 15.83 -19.70
CA PHE A 409 -7.92 16.39 -18.43
C PHE A 409 -7.57 17.87 -18.61
N LEU A 410 -8.09 18.72 -17.73
CA LEU A 410 -7.81 20.13 -17.69
C LEU A 410 -6.64 20.41 -16.73
N ASN A 411 -5.48 20.76 -17.29
CA ASN A 411 -4.24 21.04 -16.54
C ASN A 411 -3.93 22.54 -16.49
N VAL A 412 -4.88 23.36 -16.03
CA VAL A 412 -4.74 24.83 -16.00
C VAL A 412 -3.68 25.33 -15.04
N ASP A 413 -3.48 24.64 -13.91
CA ASP A 413 -2.55 25.07 -12.86
C ASP A 413 -1.15 24.44 -13.01
N ASN A 414 -0.91 23.61 -14.03
CA ASN A 414 0.36 22.90 -14.31
C ASN A 414 0.96 22.16 -13.09
N TRP A 415 0.13 21.81 -12.08
CA TRP A 415 0.58 21.17 -10.86
C TRP A 415 0.87 19.68 -11.03
N THR A 416 0.29 19.06 -12.04
CA THR A 416 0.48 17.64 -12.36
C THR A 416 1.28 17.53 -13.66
N ILE A 417 2.27 16.64 -13.69
CA ILE A 417 3.02 16.39 -14.92
C ILE A 417 2.14 15.63 -15.92
N GLU A 418 2.29 15.97 -17.19
CA GLU A 418 1.57 15.33 -18.30
C GLU A 418 1.72 13.81 -18.31
N GLU A 419 2.90 13.29 -17.94
CA GLU A 419 3.14 11.86 -17.86
C GLU A 419 2.25 11.12 -16.85
N ALA A 420 1.76 11.79 -15.79
CA ALA A 420 0.80 11.18 -14.87
C ALA A 420 -0.56 10.97 -15.55
N TYR A 421 -0.96 11.88 -16.46
CA TYR A 421 -2.19 11.73 -17.24
C TYR A 421 -2.06 10.60 -18.27
N LYS A 422 -0.88 10.35 -18.81
CA LYS A 422 -0.64 9.25 -19.77
C LYS A 422 -0.95 7.87 -19.22
N ALA A 423 -1.01 7.70 -17.89
CA ALA A 423 -1.48 6.45 -17.30
C ALA A 423 -2.91 6.11 -17.75
N TYR A 424 -3.74 7.11 -18.04
CA TYR A 424 -5.13 6.94 -18.46
C TYR A 424 -5.33 6.91 -19.98
N ALA A 425 -4.25 6.98 -20.79
CA ALA A 425 -4.31 6.83 -22.23
C ALA A 425 -4.86 5.44 -22.66
N PRO A 426 -5.46 5.30 -23.87
CA PRO A 426 -5.49 6.28 -24.95
C PRO A 426 -6.68 7.26 -24.89
N GLN A 427 -7.60 7.10 -23.98
CA GLN A 427 -8.84 7.88 -23.93
C GLN A 427 -8.63 9.35 -23.55
N MET A 428 -7.46 9.65 -22.96
CA MET A 428 -7.20 10.96 -22.37
C MET A 428 -6.38 11.87 -23.26
N LYS A 429 -6.89 13.09 -23.43
CA LYS A 429 -6.14 14.24 -23.93
C LYS A 429 -5.92 15.22 -22.78
N VAL A 430 -4.77 15.89 -22.76
CA VAL A 430 -4.50 16.97 -21.80
C VAL A 430 -4.81 18.30 -22.48
N ALA A 431 -5.65 19.11 -21.85
CA ALA A 431 -5.96 20.47 -22.30
C ALA A 431 -5.49 21.49 -21.25
N TYR A 432 -5.01 22.62 -21.68
CA TYR A 432 -4.48 23.68 -20.81
C TYR A 432 -5.47 24.84 -20.62
N SER A 433 -6.60 24.79 -21.31
CA SER A 433 -7.75 25.68 -21.10
C SER A 433 -9.08 24.97 -21.36
N PHE A 434 -10.16 25.53 -20.88
CA PHE A 434 -11.50 25.03 -21.20
C PHE A 434 -11.81 25.16 -22.70
N GLU A 435 -11.39 26.26 -23.32
CA GLU A 435 -11.58 26.52 -24.74
C GLU A 435 -10.93 25.42 -25.58
N GLU A 436 -9.70 25.03 -25.25
CA GLU A 436 -8.98 23.93 -25.91
C GLU A 436 -9.75 22.62 -25.76
N ALA A 437 -10.18 22.28 -24.55
CA ALA A 437 -10.93 21.04 -24.27
C ALA A 437 -12.28 21.03 -25.00
N MET A 438 -12.95 22.19 -25.12
CA MET A 438 -14.31 22.32 -25.63
C MET A 438 -14.36 22.62 -27.14
N GLN A 439 -13.23 22.95 -27.75
CA GLN A 439 -13.15 23.30 -29.17
C GLN A 439 -13.67 22.19 -30.09
N GLU A 440 -13.40 20.95 -29.77
CA GLU A 440 -13.77 19.77 -30.56
C GLU A 440 -15.19 19.25 -30.22
N ALA A 441 -15.90 19.86 -29.26
CA ALA A 441 -17.21 19.40 -28.82
C ALA A 441 -18.26 19.58 -29.93
N LYS A 442 -18.87 18.49 -30.37
CA LYS A 442 -20.00 18.44 -31.29
C LYS A 442 -21.34 18.25 -30.56
N GLY A 443 -21.30 17.59 -29.42
CA GLY A 443 -22.41 17.33 -28.54
C GLY A 443 -22.35 18.18 -27.27
N ARG A 444 -22.90 17.62 -26.17
CA ARG A 444 -22.86 18.22 -24.84
C ARG A 444 -21.48 18.05 -24.21
N ILE A 445 -21.23 18.85 -23.19
CA ILE A 445 -19.99 18.86 -22.43
C ILE A 445 -20.29 18.47 -21.00
N PHE A 446 -19.74 17.36 -20.54
CA PHE A 446 -19.85 16.88 -19.18
C PHE A 446 -18.59 17.26 -18.41
N ILE A 447 -18.67 18.23 -17.51
CA ILE A 447 -17.56 18.67 -16.67
C ILE A 447 -17.65 17.92 -15.33
N ILE A 448 -16.60 17.14 -15.00
CA ILE A 448 -16.45 16.47 -13.71
C ILE A 448 -15.59 17.37 -12.84
N ASP A 449 -16.21 18.05 -11.89
CA ASP A 449 -15.55 19.03 -11.00
C ASP A 449 -15.61 18.61 -9.53
N ASP A 450 -14.86 19.33 -8.69
CA ASP A 450 -14.89 19.14 -7.25
C ASP A 450 -16.23 19.54 -6.61
N ASP A 451 -16.38 19.31 -5.30
CA ASP A 451 -17.62 19.64 -4.55
C ASP A 451 -17.94 21.14 -4.53
N SER A 452 -16.95 22.00 -4.74
CA SER A 452 -17.11 23.46 -4.77
C SER A 452 -17.33 24.05 -6.17
N LEU A 453 -17.29 23.23 -7.22
CA LEU A 453 -17.29 23.67 -8.63
C LEU A 453 -16.18 24.69 -8.91
N SER A 454 -15.01 24.49 -8.31
CA SER A 454 -13.92 25.47 -8.30
C SER A 454 -13.43 25.83 -9.71
N CYS A 455 -13.34 24.85 -10.61
CA CYS A 455 -12.93 25.09 -12.00
C CYS A 455 -14.09 25.58 -12.85
N TYR A 456 -15.28 25.00 -12.75
CA TYR A 456 -16.45 25.46 -13.49
C TYR A 456 -16.76 26.94 -13.19
N ASN A 457 -16.62 27.39 -11.93
CA ASN A 457 -16.86 28.77 -11.55
C ASN A 457 -15.87 29.76 -12.18
N ARG A 458 -14.67 29.32 -12.60
CA ARG A 458 -13.65 30.12 -13.30
C ARG A 458 -13.84 30.17 -14.83
N LEU A 459 -14.82 29.45 -15.39
CA LEU A 459 -15.07 29.44 -16.83
C LEU A 459 -15.50 30.85 -17.29
N GLU A 460 -14.67 31.48 -18.12
CA GLU A 460 -14.87 32.88 -18.57
C GLU A 460 -15.99 33.01 -19.60
N ASN A 461 -16.09 32.07 -20.54
CA ASN A 461 -17.05 32.12 -21.67
C ASN A 461 -18.38 31.40 -21.36
N LYS A 462 -18.89 31.47 -20.13
CA LYS A 462 -20.16 30.83 -19.76
C LYS A 462 -21.34 31.28 -20.63
N LYS A 463 -21.29 32.49 -21.19
CA LYS A 463 -22.35 33.04 -22.03
C LYS A 463 -22.51 32.32 -23.39
N GLU A 464 -21.50 31.57 -23.82
CA GLU A 464 -21.53 30.77 -25.05
C GLU A 464 -22.21 29.42 -24.86
N TYR A 465 -22.44 29.04 -23.61
CA TYR A 465 -22.98 27.73 -23.21
C TYR A 465 -24.22 27.89 -22.36
N LYS A 466 -25.21 27.04 -22.63
CA LYS A 466 -26.37 26.85 -21.76
C LYS A 466 -26.07 25.75 -20.76
N GLN A 467 -26.15 26.08 -19.48
CA GLN A 467 -26.11 25.05 -18.43
C GLN A 467 -27.43 24.27 -18.48
N VAL A 468 -27.32 22.97 -18.74
CA VAL A 468 -28.47 22.05 -18.78
C VAL A 468 -28.77 21.51 -17.39
N GLU A 469 -27.75 21.03 -16.68
CA GLU A 469 -27.87 20.39 -15.38
C GLU A 469 -26.61 20.58 -14.54
N ILE A 470 -26.77 20.59 -13.22
CA ILE A 470 -25.69 20.35 -12.23
C ILE A 470 -26.19 19.27 -11.30
N ARG A 471 -25.40 18.22 -11.11
CA ARG A 471 -25.74 17.12 -10.23
C ARG A 471 -24.58 16.78 -9.32
N LYS A 472 -24.83 16.72 -7.98
CA LYS A 472 -23.88 16.34 -6.95
C LYS A 472 -23.99 14.85 -6.69
N PHE A 473 -22.83 14.20 -6.53
CA PHE A 473 -22.70 12.80 -6.17
C PHE A 473 -21.80 12.67 -4.93
N GLU A 474 -22.20 11.80 -4.00
CA GLU A 474 -21.53 11.58 -2.71
C GLU A 474 -21.27 10.08 -2.47
N PRO A 475 -20.42 9.43 -3.31
CA PRO A 475 -20.02 8.04 -3.10
C PRO A 475 -19.46 7.81 -1.69
N LYS A 476 -19.85 6.71 -1.05
CA LYS A 476 -19.37 6.36 0.30
C LYS A 476 -17.98 5.74 0.28
N TYR A 477 -17.62 5.04 -0.79
CA TYR A 477 -16.29 4.43 -0.91
C TYR A 477 -15.21 5.51 -0.90
N LYS A 478 -14.42 5.53 0.17
CA LYS A 478 -13.35 6.53 0.40
C LYS A 478 -13.82 7.99 0.43
N ASN A 479 -15.13 8.24 0.64
CA ASN A 479 -15.75 9.57 0.76
C ASN A 479 -15.38 10.52 -0.39
N TYR A 480 -15.66 10.10 -1.60
CA TYR A 480 -15.27 10.80 -2.82
C TYR A 480 -16.44 11.60 -3.39
N THR A 481 -16.53 12.91 -3.06
CA THR A 481 -17.59 13.80 -3.53
C THR A 481 -17.15 14.58 -4.78
N TYR A 482 -18.03 14.68 -5.77
CA TYR A 482 -17.83 15.50 -6.97
C TYR A 482 -19.15 15.89 -7.60
N GLN A 483 -19.10 16.87 -8.52
CA GLN A 483 -20.26 17.33 -9.26
C GLN A 483 -20.06 17.16 -10.76
N ILE A 484 -21.16 16.83 -11.44
CA ILE A 484 -21.20 16.76 -12.90
C ILE A 484 -22.02 17.95 -13.39
N VAL A 485 -21.40 18.80 -14.21
CA VAL A 485 -22.05 19.94 -14.89
C VAL A 485 -22.23 19.58 -16.35
N VAL A 486 -23.44 19.70 -16.88
CA VAL A 486 -23.75 19.44 -18.28
C VAL A 486 -24.02 20.77 -19.00
N LEU A 487 -23.25 21.02 -20.05
CA LEU A 487 -23.34 22.22 -20.87
C LEU A 487 -23.73 21.87 -22.29
N GLU A 488 -24.52 22.75 -22.93
CA GLU A 488 -24.80 22.76 -24.36
C GLU A 488 -24.32 24.07 -24.99
N LYS A 489 -23.69 24.00 -26.17
CA LYS A 489 -23.28 25.20 -26.91
C LYS A 489 -24.51 25.94 -27.42
N ILE A 490 -24.59 27.24 -27.16
CA ILE A 490 -25.64 28.10 -27.70
C ILE A 490 -25.35 28.31 -29.19
N LYS A 491 -26.34 27.96 -30.04
CA LYS A 491 -26.21 28.10 -31.52
C LYS A 491 -26.26 29.56 -31.94
#